data_a4c1b1abde6b4ab54b1078dc11c93b1a
#
_entry.id   a4c1b1abde6b4ab54b1078dc11c93b1a
#
_cell.length_a   1.000
_cell.length_b   1.000
_cell.length_c   1.000
_cell.angle_alpha   90.00
_cell.angle_beta   90.00
_cell.angle_gamma   90.00
#
_symmetry.space_group_name_H-M   'P 1'
#
loop_
_entity.id
_entity.type
_entity.pdbx_description
1 polymer ?
#
loop_
_entity_poly.entity_id
_entity_poly.type
_entity_poly.pdbx_seq_one_letter_code
_entity_poly.pdbx_strand_id
1 'polypeptide(L)'
;MGKDQTIDKSGHPAEDTRSNHAASSAQVRRAAAVFAGTAAALLILCAVLTVIVDPFFHYHAPLKGFPYVVDNQLSQNPGMARNMTYDSIITGSSMTVNFNTNDFREAMGVNALKLSSNGAYPKDIANVLDFAYDEHSKARKASPLTNAFIAIDVAVFTAGPEEVKYPQPTYLYDKSPLNDIPYLLNKDVLLQYVLRPIVEREATDLATVYATTWQTEEYFGKDWVLQGFVPSEVREKEEPKDAYREKTEINLERNILSYVRQHPETEFTFFFPPYSILYWYNVERENHLEATMAQYEQIGETLLKEDNVRVFYFQDMEDVVTDLANYSDYEHYSPAINSYMAACFGTGEHEVHPGGMHEVLDHMRSIVDSFDFETFLAPQ
;
A
#
# COMPACT_ATOMS: atom_id res chain seq x y z
N MET A 1 -50.67 -75.01 1.54
CA MET A 1 -49.29 -74.47 1.38
C MET A 1 -49.13 -73.37 2.43
N GLY A 2 -48.53 -73.74 3.58
CA GLY A 2 -48.41 -72.84 4.74
C GLY A 2 -47.30 -71.84 4.58
N LYS A 3 -47.58 -70.64 4.98
CA LYS A 3 -46.53 -69.62 5.22
C LYS A 3 -45.95 -69.85 6.61
N ASP A 4 -44.73 -70.26 6.66
CA ASP A 4 -43.94 -70.39 7.89
C ASP A 4 -43.71 -69.00 8.49
N GLN A 5 -44.35 -68.66 9.62
CA GLN A 5 -44.11 -67.52 10.44
C GLN A 5 -43.09 -67.93 11.50
N THR A 6 -41.88 -67.44 11.39
CA THR A 6 -40.89 -67.53 12.47
C THR A 6 -41.32 -66.66 13.64
N ILE A 7 -41.71 -67.29 14.75
CA ILE A 7 -42.10 -66.66 16.01
C ILE A 7 -40.83 -66.63 16.93
N ASP A 8 -40.54 -65.51 17.56
CA ASP A 8 -39.55 -65.39 18.63
C ASP A 8 -40.02 -66.13 19.88
N LYS A 9 -39.05 -66.56 20.74
CA LYS A 9 -39.26 -67.32 21.97
C LYS A 9 -40.17 -66.64 23.03
N SER A 10 -40.61 -65.38 22.79
CA SER A 10 -41.53 -64.61 23.64
C SER A 10 -42.95 -64.50 23.08
N GLY A 11 -43.25 -65.06 21.90
CA GLY A 11 -44.63 -65.11 21.33
C GLY A 11 -45.07 -63.76 20.69
N HIS A 12 -44.22 -62.81 20.52
CA HIS A 12 -44.50 -61.54 19.81
C HIS A 12 -44.01 -61.63 18.36
N PRO A 13 -44.73 -61.04 17.37
CA PRO A 13 -44.26 -60.97 15.98
C PRO A 13 -42.97 -60.09 15.98
N ALA A 14 -41.91 -60.66 15.42
CA ALA A 14 -40.67 -59.88 15.25
C ALA A 14 -40.97 -58.68 14.35
N GLU A 15 -41.04 -57.47 14.95
CA GLU A 15 -41.14 -56.25 14.21
C GLU A 15 -39.96 -56.13 13.25
N ASP A 16 -40.26 -55.80 12.02
CA ASP A 16 -39.29 -55.70 10.93
C ASP A 16 -38.35 -54.53 11.15
N THR A 17 -37.39 -54.67 12.10
CA THR A 17 -36.40 -53.70 12.45
C THR A 17 -35.50 -53.31 11.26
N ARG A 18 -35.39 -54.14 10.22
CA ARG A 18 -34.63 -53.89 9.00
C ARG A 18 -35.29 -52.83 8.12
N SER A 19 -36.65 -52.77 8.05
CA SER A 19 -37.40 -51.81 7.26
C SER A 19 -37.27 -50.39 7.89
N ASN A 20 -37.33 -50.32 9.21
CA ASN A 20 -37.18 -49.05 9.94
C ASN A 20 -35.75 -48.47 9.86
N HIS A 21 -34.71 -49.33 9.88
CA HIS A 21 -33.32 -48.86 9.68
C HIS A 21 -33.07 -48.43 8.24
N ALA A 22 -33.64 -49.05 7.23
CA ALA A 22 -33.52 -48.67 5.82
C ALA A 22 -34.25 -47.34 5.54
N ALA A 23 -35.44 -47.13 6.08
CA ALA A 23 -36.20 -45.89 5.99
C ALA A 23 -35.48 -44.72 6.71
N SER A 24 -34.93 -44.95 7.90
CA SER A 24 -34.13 -43.98 8.66
C SER A 24 -32.86 -43.57 7.89
N SER A 25 -32.13 -44.52 7.30
CA SER A 25 -30.93 -44.24 6.52
C SER A 25 -31.22 -43.42 5.24
N ALA A 26 -32.36 -43.67 4.59
CA ALA A 26 -32.80 -42.91 3.41
C ALA A 26 -33.18 -41.46 3.78
N GLN A 27 -33.84 -41.26 4.92
CA GLN A 27 -34.14 -39.90 5.44
C GLN A 27 -32.89 -39.12 5.80
N VAL A 28 -31.91 -39.74 6.46
CA VAL A 28 -30.63 -39.13 6.80
C VAL A 28 -29.88 -38.74 5.52
N ARG A 29 -29.82 -39.61 4.50
CA ARG A 29 -29.18 -39.27 3.21
C ARG A 29 -29.88 -38.11 2.50
N ARG A 30 -31.22 -38.05 2.54
CA ARG A 30 -31.97 -36.91 1.98
C ARG A 30 -31.67 -35.62 2.73
N ALA A 31 -31.68 -35.63 4.06
CA ALA A 31 -31.36 -34.48 4.86
C ALA A 31 -29.92 -33.98 4.59
N ALA A 32 -28.94 -34.89 4.53
CA ALA A 32 -27.56 -34.57 4.18
C ALA A 32 -27.43 -33.98 2.76
N ALA A 33 -28.16 -34.53 1.77
CA ALA A 33 -28.17 -34.01 0.41
C ALA A 33 -28.80 -32.61 0.33
N VAL A 34 -29.90 -32.38 1.04
CA VAL A 34 -30.54 -31.05 1.12
C VAL A 34 -29.59 -30.05 1.80
N PHE A 35 -28.99 -30.43 2.93
CA PHE A 35 -28.00 -29.58 3.62
C PHE A 35 -26.84 -29.23 2.71
N ALA A 36 -26.21 -30.23 2.08
CA ALA A 36 -25.09 -30.01 1.16
C ALA A 36 -25.48 -29.13 -0.03
N GLY A 37 -26.66 -29.38 -0.62
CA GLY A 37 -27.20 -28.57 -1.73
C GLY A 37 -27.47 -27.12 -1.31
N THR A 38 -28.05 -26.89 -0.14
CA THR A 38 -28.29 -25.54 0.41
C THR A 38 -26.96 -24.80 0.71
N ALA A 39 -26.02 -25.52 1.34
CA ALA A 39 -24.70 -24.97 1.61
C ALA A 39 -23.97 -24.58 0.31
N ALA A 40 -23.97 -25.45 -0.68
CA ALA A 40 -23.38 -25.16 -1.99
C ALA A 40 -24.06 -23.95 -2.68
N ALA A 41 -25.40 -23.89 -2.64
CA ALA A 41 -26.13 -22.75 -3.21
C ALA A 41 -25.77 -21.42 -2.52
N LEU A 42 -25.62 -21.40 -1.18
CA LEU A 42 -25.20 -20.22 -0.43
C LEU A 42 -23.77 -19.82 -0.77
N LEU A 43 -22.84 -20.77 -0.87
CA LEU A 43 -21.45 -20.48 -1.27
C LEU A 43 -21.39 -19.91 -2.70
N ILE A 44 -22.16 -20.47 -3.64
CA ILE A 44 -22.26 -19.94 -5.00
C ILE A 44 -22.84 -18.51 -4.97
N LEU A 45 -23.88 -18.27 -4.17
CA LEU A 45 -24.45 -16.93 -4.03
C LEU A 45 -23.42 -15.93 -3.49
N CYS A 46 -22.64 -16.29 -2.46
CA CYS A 46 -21.57 -15.47 -1.94
C CYS A 46 -20.53 -15.14 -3.03
N ALA A 47 -20.06 -16.16 -3.75
CA ALA A 47 -19.09 -15.96 -4.83
C ALA A 47 -19.65 -15.05 -5.95
N VAL A 48 -20.91 -15.26 -6.35
CA VAL A 48 -21.56 -14.41 -7.36
C VAL A 48 -21.69 -12.96 -6.90
N LEU A 49 -22.07 -12.72 -5.65
CA LEU A 49 -22.13 -11.37 -5.08
C LEU A 49 -20.76 -10.71 -5.07
N THR A 50 -19.70 -11.44 -4.67
CA THR A 50 -18.33 -10.94 -4.68
C THR A 50 -17.88 -10.58 -6.10
N VAL A 51 -18.19 -11.42 -7.11
CA VAL A 51 -17.85 -11.11 -8.52
C VAL A 51 -18.64 -9.90 -9.04
N ILE A 52 -19.94 -9.79 -8.71
CA ILE A 52 -20.78 -8.69 -9.20
C ILE A 52 -20.34 -7.35 -8.60
N VAL A 53 -20.09 -7.30 -7.29
CA VAL A 53 -19.64 -6.08 -6.60
C VAL A 53 -18.16 -5.82 -6.88
N ASP A 54 -17.35 -6.89 -6.85
CA ASP A 54 -15.91 -6.85 -7.05
C ASP A 54 -15.21 -5.76 -6.20
N PRO A 55 -15.28 -5.86 -4.87
CA PRO A 55 -14.85 -4.77 -4.00
C PRO A 55 -13.33 -4.49 -4.06
N PHE A 56 -12.55 -5.42 -4.62
CA PHE A 56 -11.11 -5.23 -4.84
C PHE A 56 -10.76 -4.93 -6.31
N PHE A 57 -11.79 -4.68 -7.14
CA PHE A 57 -11.64 -4.30 -8.55
C PHE A 57 -10.84 -5.34 -9.36
N HIS A 58 -10.85 -6.59 -8.93
CA HIS A 58 -10.04 -7.65 -9.53
C HIS A 58 -10.52 -8.05 -10.93
N TYR A 59 -11.84 -8.06 -11.15
CA TYR A 59 -12.46 -8.47 -12.42
C TYR A 59 -12.89 -7.30 -13.29
N HIS A 60 -13.30 -6.18 -12.69
CA HIS A 60 -13.85 -5.05 -13.45
C HIS A 60 -13.73 -3.70 -12.74
N ALA A 61 -14.00 -2.63 -13.47
CA ALA A 61 -14.08 -1.28 -12.91
C ALA A 61 -15.24 -1.15 -11.90
N PRO A 62 -15.17 -0.17 -10.97
CA PRO A 62 -16.20 0.08 -10.00
C PRO A 62 -17.59 0.21 -10.63
N LEU A 63 -18.59 -0.41 -10.00
CA LEU A 63 -20.00 -0.21 -10.38
C LEU A 63 -20.45 1.20 -10.05
N LYS A 64 -21.12 1.85 -10.99
CA LYS A 64 -21.63 3.19 -10.78
C LYS A 64 -22.64 3.22 -9.63
N GLY A 65 -22.39 4.06 -8.63
CA GLY A 65 -23.29 4.28 -7.50
C GLY A 65 -23.21 3.23 -6.39
N PHE A 66 -22.32 2.25 -6.48
CA PHE A 66 -22.02 1.40 -5.34
C PHE A 66 -21.03 2.12 -4.40
N PRO A 67 -21.29 2.14 -3.06
CA PRO A 67 -20.44 2.84 -2.10
C PRO A 67 -19.22 2.00 -1.71
N TYR A 68 -18.19 1.99 -2.55
CA TYR A 68 -16.96 1.22 -2.27
C TYR A 68 -16.19 1.75 -1.08
N VAL A 69 -15.71 0.84 -0.22
CA VAL A 69 -14.69 1.10 0.79
C VAL A 69 -13.33 0.72 0.22
N VAL A 70 -12.40 1.66 0.20
CA VAL A 70 -11.03 1.46 -0.30
C VAL A 70 -10.05 1.82 0.80
N ASP A 71 -9.60 0.80 1.53
CA ASP A 71 -8.73 0.89 2.70
C ASP A 71 -7.67 -0.23 2.77
N ASN A 72 -7.72 -1.19 1.84
CA ASN A 72 -6.83 -2.34 1.81
C ASN A 72 -5.86 -2.27 0.62
N GLN A 73 -4.71 -1.60 0.84
CA GLN A 73 -3.70 -1.35 -0.19
C GLN A 73 -3.24 -2.63 -0.90
N LEU A 74 -2.89 -3.68 -0.13
CA LEU A 74 -2.38 -4.93 -0.70
C LEU A 74 -3.40 -5.65 -1.58
N SER A 75 -4.69 -5.59 -1.22
CA SER A 75 -5.73 -6.31 -1.95
C SER A 75 -6.33 -5.49 -3.09
N GLN A 76 -6.36 -4.16 -2.97
CA GLN A 76 -7.08 -3.29 -3.92
C GLN A 76 -6.18 -2.64 -4.96
N ASN A 77 -4.92 -2.31 -4.65
CA ASN A 77 -4.00 -1.71 -5.61
C ASN A 77 -3.90 -2.49 -6.95
N PRO A 78 -3.73 -3.84 -6.96
CA PRO A 78 -3.65 -4.57 -8.23
C PRO A 78 -4.88 -4.41 -9.11
N GLY A 79 -6.07 -4.51 -8.50
CA GLY A 79 -7.34 -4.34 -9.21
C GLY A 79 -7.57 -2.91 -9.68
N MET A 80 -7.26 -1.92 -8.83
CA MET A 80 -7.34 -0.50 -9.18
C MET A 80 -6.45 -0.19 -10.40
N ALA A 81 -5.20 -0.62 -10.36
CA ALA A 81 -4.26 -0.41 -11.46
C ALA A 81 -4.73 -1.05 -12.78
N ARG A 82 -5.37 -2.22 -12.72
CA ARG A 82 -5.88 -2.93 -13.92
C ARG A 82 -7.17 -2.37 -14.47
N ASN A 83 -8.08 -1.94 -13.60
CA ASN A 83 -9.48 -1.70 -13.97
C ASN A 83 -9.97 -0.26 -13.85
N MET A 84 -9.19 0.65 -13.26
CA MET A 84 -9.49 2.09 -13.23
C MET A 84 -8.89 2.82 -14.44
N THR A 85 -9.38 4.04 -14.70
CA THR A 85 -8.85 4.89 -15.78
C THR A 85 -7.99 5.99 -15.15
N TYR A 86 -6.74 6.08 -15.59
CA TYR A 86 -5.75 7.06 -15.15
C TYR A 86 -4.66 7.21 -16.22
N ASP A 87 -3.96 8.32 -16.20
CA ASP A 87 -2.77 8.57 -17.03
C ASP A 87 -1.49 8.70 -16.19
N SER A 88 -1.64 8.85 -14.89
CA SER A 88 -0.52 9.06 -13.96
C SER A 88 -0.72 8.25 -12.68
N ILE A 89 0.36 7.92 -11.95
CA ILE A 89 0.30 7.24 -10.66
C ILE A 89 1.06 7.99 -9.58
N ILE A 90 0.62 7.77 -8.33
CA ILE A 90 1.33 8.18 -7.12
C ILE A 90 1.61 6.89 -6.34
N THR A 91 2.86 6.57 -6.06
CA THR A 91 3.25 5.36 -5.31
C THR A 91 4.43 5.62 -4.39
N GLY A 92 4.65 4.70 -3.46
CA GLY A 92 5.64 4.77 -2.40
C GLY A 92 5.08 4.20 -1.11
N SER A 93 5.67 4.58 0.01
CA SER A 93 5.28 4.15 1.35
C SER A 93 4.06 4.90 1.88
N SER A 94 3.90 4.89 3.23
CA SER A 94 2.91 5.70 3.95
C SER A 94 3.05 7.20 3.69
N MET A 95 4.22 7.69 3.27
CA MET A 95 4.45 9.09 2.92
C MET A 95 3.55 9.57 1.78
N THR A 96 3.00 8.66 0.98
CA THR A 96 2.13 9.01 -0.15
C THR A 96 0.63 8.89 0.14
N VAL A 97 0.23 8.33 1.27
CA VAL A 97 -1.21 8.05 1.54
C VAL A 97 -2.06 9.31 1.68
N ASN A 98 -1.46 10.40 2.16
CA ASN A 98 -2.15 11.66 2.42
C ASN A 98 -2.21 12.61 1.20
N PHE A 99 -1.61 12.25 0.06
CA PHE A 99 -1.82 13.03 -1.15
C PHE A 99 -3.29 13.00 -1.58
N ASN A 100 -3.77 14.17 -2.00
CA ASN A 100 -5.03 14.32 -2.69
C ASN A 100 -4.78 14.37 -4.20
N THR A 101 -5.34 13.44 -4.97
CA THR A 101 -5.10 13.40 -6.43
C THR A 101 -5.68 14.60 -7.18
N ASN A 102 -6.60 15.38 -6.55
CA ASN A 102 -7.07 16.64 -7.11
C ASN A 102 -5.98 17.70 -7.15
N ASP A 103 -5.05 17.71 -6.17
CA ASP A 103 -3.93 18.67 -6.16
C ASP A 103 -3.03 18.47 -7.40
N PHE A 104 -2.81 17.21 -7.80
CA PHE A 104 -2.06 16.88 -9.03
C PHE A 104 -2.80 17.31 -10.29
N ARG A 105 -4.13 17.21 -10.29
CA ARG A 105 -4.94 17.69 -11.40
C ARG A 105 -4.89 19.22 -11.51
N GLU A 106 -4.95 19.92 -10.38
CA GLU A 106 -4.87 21.38 -10.34
C GLU A 106 -3.49 21.89 -10.72
N ALA A 107 -2.42 21.26 -10.22
CA ALA A 107 -1.04 21.70 -10.46
C ALA A 107 -0.53 21.36 -11.87
N MET A 108 -0.91 20.21 -12.41
CA MET A 108 -0.28 19.65 -13.62
C MET A 108 -1.28 19.16 -14.68
N GLY A 109 -2.59 19.16 -14.40
CA GLY A 109 -3.63 18.71 -15.34
C GLY A 109 -3.68 17.18 -15.53
N VAL A 110 -3.05 16.39 -14.67
CA VAL A 110 -2.96 14.93 -14.78
C VAL A 110 -4.11 14.23 -14.03
N ASN A 111 -4.48 13.04 -14.50
CA ASN A 111 -5.44 12.17 -13.84
C ASN A 111 -4.70 11.05 -13.07
N ALA A 112 -4.24 11.39 -11.88
CA ALA A 112 -3.44 10.48 -11.08
C ALA A 112 -4.28 9.45 -10.32
N LEU A 113 -3.78 8.21 -10.23
CA LEU A 113 -4.28 7.15 -9.36
C LEU A 113 -3.28 6.91 -8.23
N LYS A 114 -3.76 6.93 -6.98
CA LYS A 114 -2.91 6.66 -5.82
C LYS A 114 -2.84 5.16 -5.53
N LEU A 115 -1.63 4.61 -5.56
CA LEU A 115 -1.30 3.19 -5.35
C LEU A 115 -0.23 3.07 -4.26
N SER A 116 -0.49 3.69 -3.12
CA SER A 116 0.42 3.68 -1.95
C SER A 116 0.49 2.28 -1.31
N SER A 117 1.62 1.98 -0.67
CA SER A 117 1.82 0.75 0.11
C SER A 117 2.58 1.07 1.39
N ASN A 118 1.92 1.04 2.55
CA ASN A 118 2.55 1.40 3.83
C ASN A 118 3.85 0.64 4.07
N GLY A 119 4.93 1.37 4.32
CA GLY A 119 6.27 0.81 4.55
C GLY A 119 6.87 0.10 3.34
N ALA A 120 6.44 0.45 2.12
CA ALA A 120 6.89 -0.18 0.87
C ALA A 120 8.41 -0.28 0.77
N TYR A 121 8.89 -1.45 0.39
CA TYR A 121 10.26 -1.68 -0.07
C TYR A 121 10.37 -1.39 -1.57
N PRO A 122 11.58 -1.25 -2.15
CA PRO A 122 11.74 -1.04 -3.59
C PRO A 122 11.03 -2.08 -4.45
N LYS A 123 10.97 -3.34 -3.99
CA LYS A 123 10.23 -4.41 -4.68
C LYS A 123 8.71 -4.19 -4.69
N ASP A 124 8.15 -3.62 -3.62
CA ASP A 124 6.72 -3.27 -3.59
C ASP A 124 6.40 -2.19 -4.62
N ILE A 125 7.27 -1.18 -4.76
CA ILE A 125 7.16 -0.15 -5.80
C ILE A 125 7.23 -0.77 -7.19
N ALA A 126 8.20 -1.68 -7.44
CA ALA A 126 8.33 -2.42 -8.69
C ALA A 126 7.04 -3.19 -9.04
N ASN A 127 6.43 -3.86 -8.06
CA ASN A 127 5.18 -4.59 -8.27
C ASN A 127 4.01 -3.65 -8.64
N VAL A 128 3.96 -2.44 -8.07
CA VAL A 128 2.98 -1.42 -8.48
C VAL A 128 3.22 -0.96 -9.91
N LEU A 129 4.48 -0.74 -10.30
CA LEU A 129 4.84 -0.39 -11.67
C LEU A 129 4.47 -1.50 -12.67
N ASP A 130 4.68 -2.78 -12.33
CA ASP A 130 4.24 -3.92 -13.16
C ASP A 130 2.73 -3.86 -13.47
N PHE A 131 1.89 -3.51 -12.48
CA PHE A 131 0.46 -3.34 -12.71
C PHE A 131 0.13 -2.10 -13.52
N ALA A 132 0.81 -0.99 -13.25
CA ALA A 132 0.57 0.27 -13.93
C ALA A 132 0.95 0.21 -15.42
N TYR A 133 1.97 -0.57 -15.78
CA TYR A 133 2.41 -0.80 -17.16
C TYR A 133 1.77 -2.02 -17.82
N ASP A 134 0.90 -2.77 -17.14
CA ASP A 134 0.21 -3.90 -17.76
C ASP A 134 -0.59 -3.44 -19.00
N GLU A 135 -0.14 -3.81 -20.19
CA GLU A 135 -0.76 -3.44 -21.47
C GLU A 135 -2.23 -3.89 -21.60
N HIS A 136 -2.64 -4.87 -20.78
CA HIS A 136 -4.01 -5.37 -20.74
C HIS A 136 -4.92 -4.57 -19.80
N SER A 137 -4.36 -3.64 -19.00
CA SER A 137 -5.16 -2.79 -18.13
C SER A 137 -6.07 -1.86 -18.95
N LYS A 138 -7.17 -1.41 -18.34
CA LYS A 138 -8.08 -0.46 -19.00
C LYS A 138 -7.41 0.89 -19.23
N ALA A 139 -6.58 1.33 -18.29
CA ALA A 139 -5.84 2.57 -18.43
C ALA A 139 -4.88 2.51 -19.62
N ARG A 140 -4.07 1.44 -19.73
CA ARG A 140 -3.06 1.31 -20.81
C ARG A 140 -3.70 1.10 -22.18
N LYS A 141 -4.87 0.47 -22.27
CA LYS A 141 -5.65 0.41 -23.50
C LYS A 141 -6.16 1.78 -23.97
N ALA A 142 -6.33 2.73 -23.06
CA ALA A 142 -6.82 4.07 -23.37
C ALA A 142 -5.70 5.06 -23.67
N SER A 143 -4.59 5.03 -22.89
CA SER A 143 -3.48 5.97 -23.00
C SER A 143 -2.19 5.39 -22.40
N PRO A 144 -1.00 5.85 -22.81
CA PRO A 144 0.24 5.55 -22.10
C PRO A 144 0.21 6.11 -20.67
N LEU A 145 1.06 5.60 -19.79
CA LEU A 145 1.33 6.21 -18.50
C LEU A 145 2.25 7.42 -18.72
N THR A 146 1.77 8.61 -18.37
CA THR A 146 2.51 9.85 -18.66
C THR A 146 3.40 10.29 -17.51
N ASN A 147 2.95 10.05 -16.24
CA ASN A 147 3.72 10.45 -15.07
C ASN A 147 3.68 9.36 -13.99
N ALA A 148 4.80 9.20 -13.29
CA ALA A 148 4.89 8.37 -12.10
C ALA A 148 5.56 9.17 -10.97
N PHE A 149 4.78 9.50 -9.92
CA PHE A 149 5.25 10.21 -8.73
C PHE A 149 5.60 9.18 -7.65
N ILE A 150 6.88 9.09 -7.28
CA ILE A 150 7.41 8.01 -6.46
C ILE A 150 8.16 8.57 -5.25
N ALA A 151 7.64 8.29 -4.05
CA ALA A 151 8.35 8.61 -2.81
C ALA A 151 9.54 7.66 -2.61
N ILE A 152 10.67 8.22 -2.22
CA ILE A 152 11.90 7.49 -1.89
C ILE A 152 12.16 7.57 -0.39
N ASP A 153 11.92 6.46 0.29
CA ASP A 153 12.33 6.25 1.69
C ASP A 153 13.69 5.56 1.68
N VAL A 154 14.73 6.33 1.91
CA VAL A 154 16.12 5.90 1.64
C VAL A 154 16.51 4.65 2.42
N ALA A 155 16.13 4.53 3.69
CA ALA A 155 16.48 3.43 4.57
C ALA A 155 16.03 2.05 4.03
N VAL A 156 14.88 1.98 3.32
CA VAL A 156 14.35 0.69 2.83
C VAL A 156 15.12 0.16 1.61
N PHE A 157 15.98 0.95 0.99
CA PHE A 157 16.85 0.49 -0.11
C PHE A 157 17.94 -0.47 0.35
N THR A 158 18.07 -0.69 1.65
CA THR A 158 18.94 -1.73 2.23
C THR A 158 18.27 -3.11 2.35
N ALA A 159 16.98 -3.23 2.03
CA ALA A 159 16.24 -4.50 1.99
C ALA A 159 16.78 -5.44 0.88
N GLY A 160 16.40 -6.71 0.93
CA GLY A 160 16.68 -7.63 -0.16
C GLY A 160 15.96 -7.21 -1.45
N PRO A 161 16.57 -7.36 -2.63
CA PRO A 161 15.97 -6.85 -3.88
C PRO A 161 14.69 -7.56 -4.32
N GLU A 162 14.37 -8.72 -3.75
CA GLU A 162 13.11 -9.44 -3.95
C GLU A 162 12.21 -9.39 -2.70
N GLU A 163 12.64 -8.67 -1.67
CA GLU A 163 11.91 -8.57 -0.41
C GLU A 163 10.75 -7.60 -0.54
N VAL A 164 9.56 -8.03 -0.08
CA VAL A 164 8.34 -7.22 0.02
C VAL A 164 8.02 -6.97 1.49
N LYS A 165 7.45 -5.83 1.79
CA LYS A 165 7.11 -5.45 3.18
C LYS A 165 6.13 -6.42 3.82
N TYR A 166 5.10 -6.82 3.09
CA TYR A 166 4.06 -7.74 3.55
C TYR A 166 3.81 -8.86 2.54
N PRO A 167 3.48 -10.08 3.00
CA PRO A 167 3.09 -11.16 2.10
C PRO A 167 1.90 -10.74 1.22
N GLN A 168 2.07 -10.82 -0.08
CA GLN A 168 1.05 -10.43 -1.05
C GLN A 168 0.03 -11.55 -1.28
N PRO A 169 -1.28 -11.24 -1.42
CA PRO A 169 -2.31 -12.21 -1.78
C PRO A 169 -2.17 -12.60 -3.25
N THR A 170 -1.37 -13.63 -3.54
CA THR A 170 -0.95 -14.02 -4.89
C THR A 170 -2.11 -14.18 -5.87
N TYR A 171 -3.28 -14.63 -5.40
CA TYR A 171 -4.49 -14.77 -6.21
C TYR A 171 -5.06 -13.43 -6.72
N LEU A 172 -4.71 -12.29 -6.13
CA LEU A 172 -5.08 -10.96 -6.64
C LEU A 172 -3.98 -10.36 -7.54
N TYR A 173 -2.77 -10.93 -7.48
CA TYR A 173 -1.59 -10.43 -8.20
C TYR A 173 -1.37 -11.13 -9.54
N ASP A 174 -2.01 -12.27 -9.78
CA ASP A 174 -1.99 -12.96 -11.06
C ASP A 174 -3.27 -12.69 -11.89
N LYS A 175 -3.42 -13.39 -13.01
CA LYS A 175 -4.60 -13.29 -13.91
C LYS A 175 -5.39 -14.61 -13.97
N SER A 176 -5.09 -15.57 -13.10
CA SER A 176 -5.72 -16.88 -13.11
C SER A 176 -6.99 -16.89 -12.25
N PRO A 177 -8.17 -17.09 -12.82
CA PRO A 177 -9.39 -17.18 -12.01
C PRO A 177 -9.50 -18.51 -11.25
N LEU A 178 -8.57 -19.46 -11.43
CA LEU A 178 -8.63 -20.78 -10.84
C LEU A 178 -8.23 -20.80 -9.35
N ASN A 179 -7.50 -19.81 -8.89
CA ASN A 179 -7.05 -19.66 -7.51
C ASN A 179 -7.78 -18.57 -6.74
N ASP A 180 -8.86 -17.98 -7.27
CA ASP A 180 -9.61 -16.87 -6.67
C ASP A 180 -10.56 -17.29 -5.53
N ILE A 181 -10.65 -18.57 -5.20
CA ILE A 181 -11.51 -19.07 -4.12
C ILE A 181 -11.30 -18.31 -2.80
N PRO A 182 -10.05 -17.98 -2.37
CA PRO A 182 -9.81 -17.20 -1.17
C PRO A 182 -10.39 -15.77 -1.21
N TYR A 183 -10.57 -15.20 -2.39
CA TYR A 183 -11.27 -13.92 -2.58
C TYR A 183 -12.79 -14.13 -2.59
N LEU A 184 -13.28 -15.04 -3.42
CA LEU A 184 -14.71 -15.25 -3.70
C LEU A 184 -15.51 -15.73 -2.49
N LEU A 185 -14.90 -16.52 -1.60
CA LEU A 185 -15.54 -17.11 -0.42
C LEU A 185 -14.99 -16.53 0.89
N ASN A 186 -14.33 -15.38 0.84
CA ASN A 186 -13.85 -14.71 2.04
C ASN A 186 -15.01 -14.02 2.77
N LYS A 187 -15.25 -14.41 4.01
CA LYS A 187 -16.30 -13.82 4.84
C LYS A 187 -16.07 -12.32 5.10
N ASP A 188 -14.80 -11.90 5.25
CA ASP A 188 -14.45 -10.50 5.54
C ASP A 188 -14.65 -9.63 4.29
N VAL A 189 -14.32 -10.15 3.09
CA VAL A 189 -14.65 -9.50 1.82
C VAL A 189 -16.17 -9.31 1.69
N LEU A 190 -16.94 -10.38 1.91
CA LEU A 190 -18.40 -10.31 1.81
C LEU A 190 -19.02 -9.36 2.84
N LEU A 191 -18.60 -9.44 4.11
CA LEU A 191 -19.20 -8.65 5.17
C LEU A 191 -18.75 -7.19 5.16
N GLN A 192 -17.45 -6.92 5.05
CA GLN A 192 -16.88 -5.57 5.18
C GLN A 192 -16.95 -4.77 3.89
N TYR A 193 -16.77 -5.42 2.72
CA TYR A 193 -16.64 -4.72 1.44
C TYR A 193 -17.83 -4.88 0.50
N VAL A 194 -18.74 -5.84 0.76
CA VAL A 194 -19.96 -6.00 -0.03
C VAL A 194 -21.20 -5.57 0.76
N LEU A 195 -21.43 -6.12 1.96
CA LEU A 195 -22.69 -5.91 2.70
C LEU A 195 -22.68 -4.62 3.54
N ARG A 196 -21.60 -4.37 4.28
CA ARG A 196 -21.47 -3.19 5.15
C ARG A 196 -21.64 -1.88 4.37
N PRO A 197 -20.99 -1.66 3.20
CA PRO A 197 -21.14 -0.41 2.46
C PRO A 197 -22.58 -0.15 1.99
N ILE A 198 -23.36 -1.20 1.67
CA ILE A 198 -24.76 -1.07 1.28
C ILE A 198 -25.61 -0.53 2.45
N VAL A 199 -25.28 -0.94 3.70
CA VAL A 199 -26.02 -0.54 4.89
C VAL A 199 -25.62 0.87 5.35
N GLU A 200 -24.31 1.13 5.43
CA GLU A 200 -23.76 2.40 5.92
C GLU A 200 -23.80 3.51 4.88
N ARG A 201 -23.79 3.15 3.59
CA ARG A 201 -23.78 4.09 2.45
C ARG A 201 -22.61 5.08 2.47
N GLU A 202 -21.54 4.70 3.14
CA GLU A 202 -20.29 5.44 3.15
C GLU A 202 -19.39 4.92 2.04
N ALA A 203 -18.92 5.82 1.18
CA ALA A 203 -17.99 5.51 0.10
C ALA A 203 -16.68 6.23 0.36
N THR A 204 -15.56 5.57 0.08
CA THR A 204 -14.24 6.22 0.07
C THR A 204 -14.14 7.15 -1.13
N ASP A 205 -13.73 8.39 -0.89
CA ASP A 205 -13.31 9.28 -1.96
C ASP A 205 -11.97 8.80 -2.53
N LEU A 206 -11.95 8.47 -3.81
CA LEU A 206 -10.74 7.99 -4.47
C LEU A 206 -9.64 9.06 -4.55
N ALA A 207 -9.99 10.34 -4.47
CA ALA A 207 -9.00 11.41 -4.43
C ALA A 207 -8.17 11.40 -3.13
N THR A 208 -8.79 10.97 -2.02
CA THR A 208 -8.16 10.87 -0.69
C THR A 208 -8.10 9.43 -0.19
N VAL A 209 -8.09 8.45 -1.09
CA VAL A 209 -8.03 7.03 -0.76
C VAL A 209 -6.85 6.70 0.19
N TYR A 210 -7.05 5.69 1.04
CA TYR A 210 -6.08 5.27 2.07
C TYR A 210 -5.87 6.30 3.21
N ALA A 211 -6.80 7.25 3.37
CA ALA A 211 -6.79 8.17 4.50
C ALA A 211 -6.60 7.45 5.83
N THR A 212 -5.76 8.01 6.67
CA THR A 212 -5.37 7.45 7.96
C THR A 212 -5.69 8.43 9.08
N THR A 213 -5.61 7.97 10.33
CA THR A 213 -5.94 8.80 11.51
C THR A 213 -5.09 10.05 11.66
N TRP A 214 -3.87 10.07 11.11
CA TRP A 214 -3.01 11.27 11.14
C TRP A 214 -3.44 12.38 10.17
N GLN A 215 -4.56 12.24 9.47
CA GLN A 215 -5.18 13.35 8.75
C GLN A 215 -5.99 14.29 9.64
N THR A 216 -6.24 13.93 10.90
CA THR A 216 -7.03 14.71 11.86
C THR A 216 -6.13 15.65 12.64
N GLU A 217 -6.47 16.95 12.72
CA GLU A 217 -5.64 17.99 13.38
C GLU A 217 -5.25 17.64 14.83
N GLU A 218 -6.08 16.90 15.54
CA GLU A 218 -5.84 16.48 16.92
C GLU A 218 -4.61 15.56 17.12
N TYR A 219 -4.12 14.95 16.03
CA TYR A 219 -2.95 14.07 16.03
C TYR A 219 -1.67 14.76 15.56
N PHE A 220 -1.65 16.09 15.54
CA PHE A 220 -0.48 16.88 15.16
C PHE A 220 -0.01 17.78 16.30
N GLY A 221 1.26 18.13 16.26
CA GLY A 221 1.86 19.10 17.18
C GLY A 221 2.96 18.51 18.06
N LYS A 222 3.79 19.42 18.58
CA LYS A 222 4.99 19.07 19.36
C LYS A 222 4.65 18.14 20.55
N ASP A 223 3.64 18.47 21.32
CA ASP A 223 3.28 17.68 22.52
C ASP A 223 2.81 16.28 22.15
N TRP A 224 2.02 16.16 21.07
CA TRP A 224 1.57 14.88 20.56
C TRP A 224 2.73 14.02 20.07
N VAL A 225 3.60 14.58 19.23
CA VAL A 225 4.77 13.86 18.68
C VAL A 225 5.72 13.42 19.79
N LEU A 226 6.07 14.32 20.71
CA LEU A 226 7.01 14.01 21.79
C LEU A 226 6.46 12.99 22.80
N GLN A 227 5.14 12.90 22.97
CA GLN A 227 4.52 11.87 23.81
C GLN A 227 4.76 10.45 23.28
N GLY A 228 4.79 10.29 21.95
CA GLY A 228 5.04 9.02 21.27
C GLY A 228 6.50 8.79 20.87
N PHE A 229 7.33 9.80 20.91
CA PHE A 229 8.70 9.72 20.43
C PHE A 229 9.62 8.98 21.42
N VAL A 230 10.26 7.93 20.94
CA VAL A 230 11.29 7.21 21.69
C VAL A 230 12.61 7.37 20.94
N PRO A 231 13.58 8.13 21.49
CA PRO A 231 14.88 8.27 20.86
C PRO A 231 15.58 6.92 20.67
N SER A 232 16.23 6.75 19.55
CA SER A 232 17.07 5.58 19.28
C SER A 232 18.20 5.44 20.30
N GLU A 233 18.65 4.22 20.52
CA GLU A 233 19.85 3.96 21.36
C GLU A 233 21.09 4.55 20.71
N VAL A 234 21.96 5.13 21.53
CA VAL A 234 23.25 5.67 21.06
C VAL A 234 24.17 4.51 20.67
N ARG A 235 24.63 4.49 19.43
CA ARG A 235 25.66 3.55 18.99
C ARG A 235 27.04 4.18 19.10
N GLU A 236 27.99 3.41 19.68
CA GLU A 236 29.38 3.89 19.83
C GLU A 236 30.16 3.85 18.51
N LYS A 237 29.83 2.91 17.65
CA LYS A 237 30.54 2.70 16.39
C LYS A 237 29.85 3.43 15.24
N GLU A 238 30.62 4.26 14.57
CA GLU A 238 30.18 4.93 13.35
C GLU A 238 30.00 3.89 12.22
N GLU A 239 28.91 4.01 11.47
CA GLU A 239 28.64 3.23 10.28
C GLU A 239 29.51 3.74 9.13
N PRO A 240 30.24 2.87 8.41
CA PRO A 240 31.04 3.31 7.26
C PRO A 240 30.21 4.09 6.22
N LYS A 241 30.75 5.19 5.68
CA LYS A 241 30.07 6.01 4.70
C LYS A 241 29.49 5.23 3.50
N ASP A 242 30.09 4.11 3.12
CA ASP A 242 29.69 3.26 2.01
C ASP A 242 28.89 2.01 2.41
N ALA A 243 28.49 1.91 3.68
CA ALA A 243 27.81 0.73 4.23
C ALA A 243 26.54 0.31 3.45
N TYR A 244 25.82 1.26 2.90
CA TYR A 244 24.55 1.01 2.20
C TYR A 244 24.68 0.94 0.68
N ARG A 245 25.89 1.27 0.14
CA ARG A 245 26.12 1.47 -1.30
C ARG A 245 25.67 0.30 -2.16
N GLU A 246 26.16 -0.91 -1.88
CA GLU A 246 25.93 -2.10 -2.71
C GLU A 246 24.45 -2.46 -2.78
N LYS A 247 23.77 -2.51 -1.62
CA LYS A 247 22.35 -2.85 -1.55
C LYS A 247 21.48 -1.81 -2.23
N THR A 248 21.80 -0.53 -2.05
CA THR A 248 21.13 0.60 -2.69
C THR A 248 21.25 0.52 -4.21
N GLU A 249 22.46 0.25 -4.73
CA GLU A 249 22.71 0.09 -6.17
C GLU A 249 21.89 -1.06 -6.75
N ILE A 250 21.87 -2.23 -6.10
CA ILE A 250 21.10 -3.39 -6.54
C ILE A 250 19.61 -3.07 -6.60
N ASN A 251 19.06 -2.41 -5.57
CA ASN A 251 17.65 -2.04 -5.52
C ASN A 251 17.28 -0.99 -6.56
N LEU A 252 18.12 0.03 -6.74
CA LEU A 252 17.92 1.04 -7.79
C LEU A 252 17.88 0.39 -9.18
N GLU A 253 18.88 -0.42 -9.53
CA GLU A 253 18.96 -1.04 -10.86
C GLU A 253 17.79 -1.98 -11.13
N ARG A 254 17.44 -2.85 -10.18
CA ARG A 254 16.41 -3.87 -10.39
C ARG A 254 14.99 -3.36 -10.30
N ASN A 255 14.72 -2.53 -9.27
CA ASN A 255 13.36 -2.23 -8.87
C ASN A 255 12.90 -0.83 -9.33
N ILE A 256 13.80 0.02 -9.80
CA ILE A 256 13.50 1.40 -10.21
C ILE A 256 13.98 1.66 -11.64
N LEU A 257 15.29 1.66 -11.89
CA LEU A 257 15.87 2.09 -13.17
C LEU A 257 15.49 1.18 -14.34
N SER A 258 15.22 -0.10 -14.08
CA SER A 258 14.71 -1.01 -15.10
C SER A 258 13.40 -0.50 -15.72
N TYR A 259 12.49 0.08 -14.92
CA TYR A 259 11.24 0.68 -15.40
C TYR A 259 11.48 2.03 -16.08
N VAL A 260 12.28 2.90 -15.46
CA VAL A 260 12.62 4.22 -16.02
C VAL A 260 13.15 4.10 -17.46
N ARG A 261 14.10 3.18 -17.68
CA ARG A 261 14.73 2.97 -18.99
C ARG A 261 13.85 2.23 -20.00
N GLN A 262 12.92 1.39 -19.52
CA GLN A 262 11.97 0.69 -20.40
C GLN A 262 10.82 1.60 -20.85
N HIS A 263 10.55 2.68 -20.13
CA HIS A 263 9.40 3.56 -20.34
C HIS A 263 9.82 5.03 -20.53
N PRO A 264 10.55 5.36 -21.61
CA PRO A 264 11.00 6.73 -21.88
C PRO A 264 9.84 7.70 -22.19
N GLU A 265 8.63 7.18 -22.43
CA GLU A 265 7.40 7.96 -22.63
C GLU A 265 6.80 8.48 -21.30
N THR A 266 7.25 7.95 -20.16
CA THR A 266 6.80 8.37 -18.82
C THR A 266 7.80 9.32 -18.19
N GLU A 267 7.33 10.45 -17.67
CA GLU A 267 8.12 11.27 -16.75
C GLU A 267 8.05 10.68 -15.35
N PHE A 268 9.19 10.31 -14.80
CA PHE A 268 9.31 9.80 -13.44
C PHE A 268 9.73 10.95 -12.50
N THR A 269 8.84 11.32 -11.59
CA THR A 269 9.11 12.29 -10.54
C THR A 269 9.40 11.56 -9.23
N PHE A 270 10.66 11.48 -8.84
CA PHE A 270 11.08 10.95 -7.56
C PHE A 270 11.19 12.07 -6.54
N PHE A 271 10.81 11.80 -5.31
CA PHE A 271 10.93 12.80 -4.24
C PHE A 271 11.33 12.17 -2.92
N PHE A 272 12.14 12.92 -2.17
CA PHE A 272 12.54 12.60 -0.80
C PHE A 272 11.60 13.33 0.16
N PRO A 273 10.72 12.59 0.89
CA PRO A 273 9.74 13.20 1.78
C PRO A 273 10.38 13.96 2.95
N PRO A 274 9.79 15.06 3.44
CA PRO A 274 10.35 15.86 4.54
C PRO A 274 10.11 15.18 5.89
N TYR A 275 11.01 14.31 6.33
CA TYR A 275 10.96 13.77 7.70
C TYR A 275 11.30 14.88 8.69
N SER A 276 10.74 14.78 9.92
CA SER A 276 11.01 15.78 10.94
C SER A 276 12.48 15.76 11.38
N ILE A 277 12.92 16.81 12.05
CA ILE A 277 14.25 16.89 12.64
C ILE A 277 14.54 15.75 13.63
N LEU A 278 13.49 15.10 14.19
CA LEU A 278 13.64 13.96 15.08
C LEU A 278 14.07 12.68 14.36
N TYR A 279 13.75 12.53 13.08
CA TYR A 279 14.31 11.45 12.26
C TYR A 279 15.84 11.60 12.18
N TRP A 280 16.33 12.78 11.86
CA TRP A 280 17.76 13.07 11.78
C TRP A 280 18.46 12.97 13.13
N TYR A 281 17.79 13.35 14.23
CA TYR A 281 18.27 13.10 15.58
C TYR A 281 18.51 11.60 15.84
N ASN A 282 17.60 10.73 15.41
CA ASN A 282 17.80 9.30 15.55
C ASN A 282 18.95 8.78 14.66
N VAL A 283 19.04 9.25 13.42
CA VAL A 283 20.14 8.92 12.49
C VAL A 283 21.50 9.30 13.11
N GLU A 284 21.61 10.47 13.74
CA GLU A 284 22.83 10.90 14.44
C GLU A 284 23.12 10.02 15.66
N ARG A 285 22.14 9.77 16.51
CA ARG A 285 22.29 8.89 17.69
C ARG A 285 22.73 7.47 17.34
N GLU A 286 22.28 6.95 16.25
CA GLU A 286 22.68 5.65 15.74
C GLU A 286 24.05 5.65 15.04
N ASN A 287 24.72 6.80 14.99
CA ASN A 287 26.06 6.98 14.41
C ASN A 287 26.16 6.58 12.94
N HIS A 288 25.11 6.86 12.15
CA HIS A 288 25.09 6.56 10.71
C HIS A 288 24.72 7.74 9.81
N LEU A 289 24.85 8.97 10.30
CA LEU A 289 24.55 10.17 9.54
C LEU A 289 25.32 10.24 8.22
N GLU A 290 26.63 9.97 8.24
CA GLU A 290 27.47 9.99 7.03
C GLU A 290 27.05 8.93 6.00
N ALA A 291 26.71 7.73 6.47
CA ALA A 291 26.24 6.64 5.61
C ALA A 291 24.87 6.95 5.00
N THR A 292 23.98 7.56 5.78
CA THR A 292 22.64 7.96 5.33
C THR A 292 22.72 9.09 4.31
N MET A 293 23.51 10.15 4.58
CA MET A 293 23.72 11.24 3.63
C MET A 293 24.32 10.72 2.31
N ALA A 294 25.31 9.84 2.38
CA ALA A 294 25.89 9.23 1.18
C ALA A 294 24.90 8.36 0.40
N GLN A 295 23.95 7.75 1.10
CA GLN A 295 22.88 6.98 0.46
C GLN A 295 21.88 7.88 -0.27
N TYR A 296 21.48 9.01 0.33
CA TYR A 296 20.66 10.03 -0.34
C TYR A 296 21.35 10.55 -1.60
N GLU A 297 22.64 10.91 -1.49
CA GLU A 297 23.44 11.39 -2.63
C GLU A 297 23.51 10.35 -3.75
N GLN A 298 23.81 9.08 -3.40
CA GLN A 298 23.88 7.98 -4.36
C GLN A 298 22.55 7.79 -5.11
N ILE A 299 21.42 7.79 -4.40
CA ILE A 299 20.09 7.59 -5.00
C ILE A 299 19.78 8.78 -5.92
N GLY A 300 19.87 10.01 -5.42
CA GLY A 300 19.51 11.21 -6.19
C GLY A 300 20.37 11.37 -7.43
N GLU A 301 21.70 11.32 -7.30
CA GLU A 301 22.61 11.47 -8.44
C GLU A 301 22.51 10.30 -9.44
N THR A 302 22.09 9.12 -8.99
CA THR A 302 21.88 7.99 -9.92
C THR A 302 20.60 8.17 -10.72
N LEU A 303 19.51 8.63 -10.10
CA LEU A 303 18.25 8.95 -10.74
C LEU A 303 18.39 10.10 -11.73
N LEU A 304 19.13 11.15 -11.38
CA LEU A 304 19.38 12.35 -12.22
C LEU A 304 20.21 12.09 -13.49
N LYS A 305 20.71 10.86 -13.70
CA LYS A 305 21.37 10.48 -14.96
C LYS A 305 20.40 10.11 -16.08
N GLU A 306 19.14 9.86 -15.74
CA GLU A 306 18.13 9.41 -16.69
C GLU A 306 17.35 10.61 -17.25
N ASP A 307 17.20 10.71 -18.57
CA ASP A 307 16.62 11.90 -19.25
C ASP A 307 15.14 12.14 -18.95
N ASN A 308 14.39 11.10 -18.54
CA ASN A 308 12.97 11.16 -18.22
C ASN A 308 12.70 11.17 -16.70
N VAL A 309 13.67 11.63 -15.91
CA VAL A 309 13.59 11.69 -14.45
C VAL A 309 13.67 13.13 -13.96
N ARG A 310 12.81 13.44 -12.99
CA ARG A 310 12.90 14.62 -12.12
C ARG A 310 13.08 14.17 -10.68
N VAL A 311 13.90 14.88 -9.92
CA VAL A 311 14.15 14.60 -8.50
C VAL A 311 13.83 15.83 -7.67
N PHE A 312 13.06 15.63 -6.59
CA PHE A 312 12.73 16.68 -5.63
C PHE A 312 13.26 16.32 -4.25
N TYR A 313 13.83 17.31 -3.56
CA TYR A 313 14.36 17.13 -2.21
C TYR A 313 13.65 18.06 -1.24
N PHE A 314 12.88 17.51 -0.30
CA PHE A 314 12.09 18.29 0.65
C PHE A 314 12.62 18.20 2.09
N GLN A 315 13.68 17.45 2.33
CA GLN A 315 14.23 17.25 3.67
C GLN A 315 14.90 18.51 4.24
N ASP A 316 15.34 19.42 3.39
CA ASP A 316 16.03 20.66 3.77
C ASP A 316 15.10 21.88 3.89
N MET A 317 13.79 21.66 3.93
CA MET A 317 12.82 22.71 4.25
C MET A 317 12.85 23.00 5.76
N GLU A 318 13.78 23.84 6.22
CA GLU A 318 14.06 24.11 7.63
C GLU A 318 12.80 24.44 8.42
N ASP A 319 11.99 25.39 7.93
CA ASP A 319 10.74 25.82 8.58
C ASP A 319 9.69 24.69 8.73
N VAL A 320 9.78 23.66 7.88
CA VAL A 320 8.87 22.50 7.94
C VAL A 320 9.43 21.42 8.86
N VAL A 321 10.69 20.99 8.62
CA VAL A 321 11.27 19.82 9.30
C VAL A 321 11.56 20.07 10.78
N THR A 322 11.76 21.32 11.19
CA THR A 322 12.00 21.72 12.58
C THR A 322 10.73 22.03 13.38
N ASP A 323 9.59 22.24 12.71
CA ASP A 323 8.30 22.52 13.36
C ASP A 323 7.43 21.25 13.44
N LEU A 324 7.38 20.66 14.65
CA LEU A 324 6.56 19.47 14.90
C LEU A 324 5.05 19.73 14.82
N ALA A 325 4.57 20.97 14.65
CA ALA A 325 3.18 21.25 14.32
C ALA A 325 2.78 20.63 12.96
N ASN A 326 3.75 20.39 12.09
CA ASN A 326 3.56 19.75 10.81
C ASN A 326 3.46 18.21 10.86
N TYR A 327 3.67 17.58 12.03
CA TYR A 327 3.87 16.13 12.15
C TYR A 327 2.93 15.47 13.14
N SER A 328 2.56 14.22 12.83
CA SER A 328 1.82 13.33 13.72
C SER A 328 2.72 12.36 14.51
N ASP A 329 3.92 12.13 14.03
CA ASP A 329 5.03 11.42 14.67
C ASP A 329 6.36 11.98 14.11
N TYR A 330 7.48 11.29 14.31
CA TYR A 330 8.79 11.79 13.87
C TYR A 330 9.03 11.68 12.34
N GLU A 331 8.13 11.06 11.59
CA GLU A 331 8.24 10.86 10.14
C GLU A 331 7.04 11.42 9.36
N HIS A 332 5.81 11.20 9.87
CA HIS A 332 4.59 11.46 9.11
C HIS A 332 4.12 12.91 9.24
N TYR A 333 4.15 13.61 8.13
CA TYR A 333 3.74 15.00 8.01
C TYR A 333 2.25 15.17 7.65
N SER A 334 1.74 16.38 7.82
CA SER A 334 0.35 16.72 7.58
C SER A 334 -0.04 16.67 6.09
N PRO A 335 -1.34 16.47 5.77
CA PRO A 335 -1.83 16.55 4.39
C PRO A 335 -1.54 17.89 3.71
N ALA A 336 -1.39 18.99 4.47
CA ALA A 336 -1.02 20.29 3.93
C ALA A 336 0.36 20.26 3.27
N ILE A 337 1.31 19.53 3.85
CA ILE A 337 2.65 19.34 3.27
C ILE A 337 2.56 18.50 1.99
N ASN A 338 1.70 17.47 1.94
CA ASN A 338 1.45 16.73 0.70
C ASN A 338 0.91 17.64 -0.41
N SER A 339 -0.06 18.51 -0.10
CA SER A 339 -0.60 19.47 -1.09
C SER A 339 0.46 20.47 -1.56
N TYR A 340 1.33 20.95 -0.66
CA TYR A 340 2.45 21.79 -1.02
C TYR A 340 3.42 21.08 -1.98
N MET A 341 3.83 19.85 -1.65
CA MET A 341 4.70 19.07 -2.54
C MET A 341 4.08 18.84 -3.92
N ALA A 342 2.77 18.55 -3.98
CA ALA A 342 2.07 18.39 -5.26
C ALA A 342 2.12 19.68 -6.10
N ALA A 343 2.01 20.85 -5.48
CA ALA A 343 2.20 22.15 -6.17
C ALA A 343 3.64 22.32 -6.66
N CYS A 344 4.64 21.93 -5.84
CA CYS A 344 6.07 22.00 -6.21
C CYS A 344 6.40 21.13 -7.44
N PHE A 345 5.77 19.94 -7.59
CA PHE A 345 5.96 19.13 -8.79
C PHE A 345 5.54 19.87 -10.08
N GLY A 346 4.51 20.73 -9.98
CA GLY A 346 4.07 21.57 -11.10
C GLY A 346 4.94 22.81 -11.34
N THR A 347 5.50 23.41 -10.29
CA THR A 347 6.30 24.66 -10.38
C THR A 347 7.79 24.43 -10.57
N GLY A 348 8.32 23.26 -10.16
CA GLY A 348 9.75 22.97 -10.11
C GLY A 348 10.45 23.52 -8.85
N GLU A 349 9.70 23.99 -7.86
CA GLU A 349 10.27 24.38 -6.56
C GLU A 349 10.79 23.15 -5.82
N HIS A 350 11.97 23.19 -5.22
CA HIS A 350 12.72 22.08 -4.62
C HIS A 350 13.16 20.97 -5.63
N GLU A 351 13.11 21.24 -6.94
CA GLU A 351 13.67 20.33 -7.92
C GLU A 351 15.20 20.38 -7.91
N VAL A 352 15.81 19.21 -7.81
CA VAL A 352 17.27 19.06 -7.82
C VAL A 352 17.73 18.72 -9.23
N HIS A 353 18.76 19.38 -9.71
CA HIS A 353 19.37 19.12 -11.01
C HIS A 353 20.65 18.28 -10.89
N PRO A 354 21.16 17.68 -11.98
CA PRO A 354 22.36 16.85 -11.95
C PRO A 354 23.55 17.56 -11.26
N GLY A 355 24.13 16.90 -10.27
CA GLY A 355 25.21 17.45 -9.41
C GLY A 355 24.72 18.31 -8.25
N GLY A 356 23.41 18.53 -8.09
CA GLY A 356 22.84 19.37 -7.04
C GLY A 356 22.55 18.66 -5.71
N MET A 357 22.62 17.34 -5.65
CA MET A 357 22.34 16.60 -4.42
C MET A 357 23.27 17.00 -3.27
N HIS A 358 24.54 17.28 -3.58
CA HIS A 358 25.50 17.72 -2.58
C HIS A 358 25.06 19.02 -1.86
N GLU A 359 24.56 20.01 -2.60
CA GLU A 359 24.14 21.30 -2.04
C GLU A 359 22.97 21.14 -1.05
N VAL A 360 21.91 20.42 -1.44
CA VAL A 360 20.74 20.21 -0.57
C VAL A 360 21.07 19.34 0.66
N LEU A 361 22.00 18.40 0.53
CA LEU A 361 22.48 17.57 1.64
C LEU A 361 23.37 18.36 2.60
N ASP A 362 24.23 19.24 2.10
CA ASP A 362 25.02 20.16 2.93
C ASP A 362 24.11 21.13 3.70
N HIS A 363 23.04 21.62 3.06
CA HIS A 363 22.03 22.43 3.73
C HIS A 363 21.35 21.62 4.84
N MET A 364 20.84 20.41 4.56
CA MET A 364 20.23 19.56 5.59
C MET A 364 21.20 19.26 6.74
N ARG A 365 22.47 18.98 6.44
CA ARG A 365 23.51 18.80 7.45
C ARG A 365 23.63 20.04 8.35
N SER A 366 23.67 21.24 7.77
CA SER A 366 23.77 22.47 8.54
C SER A 366 22.58 22.68 9.49
N ILE A 367 21.37 22.25 9.07
CA ILE A 367 20.18 22.25 9.93
C ILE A 367 20.40 21.31 11.12
N VAL A 368 20.83 20.06 10.88
CA VAL A 368 21.08 19.06 11.94
C VAL A 368 22.15 19.57 12.92
N ASP A 369 23.29 20.06 12.41
CA ASP A 369 24.44 20.49 13.21
C ASP A 369 24.13 21.73 14.07
N SER A 370 23.23 22.61 13.60
CA SER A 370 22.86 23.85 14.30
C SER A 370 21.66 23.69 15.24
N PHE A 371 20.90 22.60 15.15
CA PHE A 371 19.66 22.42 15.90
C PHE A 371 19.92 22.07 17.36
N ASP A 372 19.32 22.83 18.30
CA ASP A 372 19.45 22.60 19.74
C ASP A 372 18.48 21.52 20.22
N PHE A 373 18.83 20.25 20.00
CA PHE A 373 18.06 19.10 20.43
C PHE A 373 17.88 19.02 21.95
N GLU A 374 18.85 19.49 22.73
CA GLU A 374 18.78 19.43 24.19
C GLU A 374 17.63 20.30 24.72
N THR A 375 17.60 21.55 24.30
CA THR A 375 16.51 22.47 24.67
C THR A 375 15.18 22.06 24.06
N PHE A 376 15.19 21.55 22.83
CA PHE A 376 13.98 21.18 22.11
C PHE A 376 13.23 19.98 22.75
N LEU A 377 13.98 18.98 23.24
CA LEU A 377 13.47 17.76 23.88
C LEU A 377 13.30 17.90 25.39
N ALA A 378 13.73 19.03 25.99
CA ALA A 378 13.57 19.24 27.42
C ALA A 378 12.07 19.19 27.83
N PRO A 379 11.72 18.52 28.94
CA PRO A 379 10.36 18.53 29.48
C PRO A 379 9.92 19.99 29.76
N GLN A 380 8.72 20.35 29.28
CA GLN A 380 8.09 21.64 29.57
C GLN A 380 7.44 21.64 30.93
#